data_861fc7201296d3af22be83220f46d7cc
#
_entry.id   861fc7201296d3af22be83220f46d7cc
#
_cell.length_a   1.000
_cell.length_b   1.000
_cell.length_c   1.000
_cell.angle_alpha   90.00
_cell.angle_beta   90.00
_cell.angle_gamma   90.00
#
_symmetry.space_group_name_H-M   'P 1'
#
loop_
_entity.id
_entity.type
_entity.pdbx_description
1 polymer ?
#
loop_
_entity_poly.entity_id
_entity_poly.type
_entity_poly.pdbx_seq_one_letter_code
_entity_poly.pdbx_strand_id
1 'polypeptide(L)'
;MIAPVTHLATATTTLPLDTAMPAPVIAQPIVSFKDVTKRYGSFTVLDGLNLDVAPGEKVAIIGPSGSGKSTLLRVLMTLEGIDQGRIEVDGESLTHMPGRNGAQLIANERHVRKVRAKIGMVFQSFNLFPHMSALQNVIEAPVQVLGVKPAEARERAAELLEMVGLGNKFEHYPSQLSGGQQQRVAIARALAMRPKVMLFDEVTSALDPELCGEVLNVIRRLGSEHNLTMLMVTHQMGFAREFADRVCFFYKGQIHEQGTPAQIYENPQQERTRAFLSAVREAN
;
A
#
# COMPACT_ATOMS: atom_id res chain seq x y z
N MET A 1 57.63 -16.70 51.83
CA MET A 1 56.40 -15.92 51.88
C MET A 1 56.02 -15.54 50.45
N ILE A 2 55.04 -16.21 49.87
CA ILE A 2 54.59 -15.99 48.49
C ILE A 2 53.17 -15.39 48.59
N ALA A 3 52.99 -14.16 48.06
CA ALA A 3 51.72 -13.48 48.03
C ALA A 3 50.81 -14.05 46.97
N PRO A 4 49.46 -14.08 47.16
CA PRO A 4 48.53 -14.59 46.18
C PRO A 4 48.20 -13.57 45.05
N VAL A 5 48.16 -14.05 43.81
CA VAL A 5 47.76 -13.33 42.64
C VAL A 5 46.23 -13.25 42.59
N THR A 6 45.70 -12.04 42.59
CA THR A 6 44.26 -11.78 42.47
C THR A 6 43.87 -11.79 40.99
N HIS A 7 43.01 -12.75 40.58
CA HIS A 7 42.37 -12.74 39.25
C HIS A 7 41.29 -11.67 39.20
N LEU A 8 41.47 -10.67 38.33
CA LEU A 8 40.40 -9.76 37.92
C LEU A 8 39.47 -10.49 36.95
N ALA A 9 38.22 -10.67 37.34
CA ALA A 9 37.15 -11.12 36.49
C ALA A 9 36.69 -9.96 35.57
N THR A 10 36.93 -10.08 34.30
CA THR A 10 36.37 -9.17 33.28
C THR A 10 34.88 -9.46 33.10
N ALA A 11 34.04 -8.56 33.61
CA ALA A 11 32.60 -8.58 33.33
C ALA A 11 32.35 -8.17 31.87
N THR A 12 31.96 -9.13 31.03
CA THR A 12 31.50 -8.88 29.69
C THR A 12 30.06 -8.32 29.76
N THR A 13 29.91 -7.01 29.63
CA THR A 13 28.59 -6.37 29.52
C THR A 13 28.05 -6.65 28.12
N THR A 14 27.13 -7.58 28.04
CA THR A 14 26.32 -7.79 26.82
C THR A 14 25.33 -6.63 26.71
N LEU A 15 25.54 -5.75 25.72
CA LEU A 15 24.56 -4.74 25.31
C LEU A 15 23.35 -5.46 24.68
N PRO A 16 22.11 -5.06 25.00
CA PRO A 16 20.94 -5.61 24.33
C PRO A 16 20.90 -5.08 22.90
N LEU A 17 21.09 -5.99 21.94
CA LEU A 17 20.83 -5.79 20.51
C LEU A 17 19.34 -5.93 20.27
N ASP A 18 18.56 -4.88 20.46
CA ASP A 18 17.25 -4.74 19.81
C ASP A 18 16.75 -3.29 19.93
N THR A 19 17.32 -2.38 19.16
CA THR A 19 16.75 -1.06 18.95
C THR A 19 16.34 -0.95 17.48
N ALA A 20 15.13 -1.46 17.19
CA ALA A 20 14.42 -1.04 15.99
C ALA A 20 14.35 0.49 16.00
N MET A 21 14.78 1.15 14.92
CA MET A 21 14.67 2.59 14.82
C MET A 21 13.20 2.99 14.98
N PRO A 22 12.87 3.95 15.88
CA PRO A 22 11.50 4.39 16.05
C PRO A 22 10.94 4.91 14.70
N ALA A 23 9.70 4.54 14.42
CA ALA A 23 8.98 5.08 13.27
C ALA A 23 8.93 6.61 13.35
N PRO A 24 9.02 7.34 12.22
CA PRO A 24 8.88 8.79 12.22
C PRO A 24 7.51 9.17 12.79
N VAL A 25 7.50 10.06 13.79
CA VAL A 25 6.25 10.60 14.35
C VAL A 25 5.64 11.58 13.35
N ILE A 26 4.57 11.16 12.69
CA ILE A 26 3.81 11.99 11.76
C ILE A 26 2.69 12.68 12.53
N ALA A 27 2.70 14.01 12.59
CA ALA A 27 1.76 14.79 13.41
C ALA A 27 0.28 14.57 13.05
N GLN A 28 -0.02 14.33 11.77
CA GLN A 28 -1.37 13.99 11.27
C GLN A 28 -1.25 13.03 10.08
N PRO A 29 -1.17 11.71 10.32
CA PRO A 29 -1.10 10.75 9.24
C PRO A 29 -2.43 10.70 8.47
N ILE A 30 -2.35 10.52 7.14
CA ILE A 30 -3.53 10.27 6.31
C ILE A 30 -4.00 8.82 6.41
N VAL A 31 -3.07 7.89 6.66
CA VAL A 31 -3.36 6.49 6.97
C VAL A 31 -2.63 6.14 8.26
N SER A 32 -3.32 5.50 9.21
CA SER A 32 -2.74 5.03 10.46
C SER A 32 -3.24 3.63 10.79
N PHE A 33 -2.30 2.71 11.01
CA PHE A 33 -2.52 1.39 11.61
C PHE A 33 -1.99 1.44 13.04
N LYS A 34 -2.82 1.04 14.00
CA LYS A 34 -2.48 1.01 15.43
C LYS A 34 -2.74 -0.38 16.00
N ASP A 35 -1.67 -1.11 16.29
CA ASP A 35 -1.67 -2.47 16.86
C ASP A 35 -2.60 -3.44 16.11
N VAL A 36 -2.57 -3.37 14.77
CA VAL A 36 -3.50 -4.12 13.92
C VAL A 36 -3.06 -5.58 13.84
N THR A 37 -3.97 -6.47 14.26
CA THR A 37 -3.79 -7.92 14.18
C THR A 37 -4.86 -8.53 13.28
N LYS A 38 -4.42 -9.46 12.39
CA LYS A 38 -5.28 -10.26 11.54
C LYS A 38 -4.88 -11.72 11.60
N ARG A 39 -5.88 -12.59 11.82
CA ARG A 39 -5.69 -14.05 11.90
C ARG A 39 -6.58 -14.77 10.89
N TYR A 40 -6.11 -15.92 10.45
CA TYR A 40 -6.88 -16.92 9.71
C TYR A 40 -6.78 -18.24 10.47
N GLY A 41 -7.81 -18.55 11.26
CA GLY A 41 -7.74 -19.64 12.24
C GLY A 41 -6.63 -19.41 13.25
N SER A 42 -5.69 -20.35 13.37
CA SER A 42 -4.51 -20.22 14.26
C SER A 42 -3.36 -19.44 13.67
N PHE A 43 -3.40 -19.10 12.39
CA PHE A 43 -2.29 -18.42 11.72
C PHE A 43 -2.45 -16.90 11.77
N THR A 44 -1.49 -16.21 12.40
CA THR A 44 -1.43 -14.75 12.46
C THR A 44 -0.70 -14.22 11.24
N VAL A 45 -1.39 -13.39 10.43
CA VAL A 45 -0.85 -12.78 9.19
C VAL A 45 -0.38 -11.36 9.41
N LEU A 46 -1.12 -10.57 10.23
CA LEU A 46 -0.66 -9.27 10.73
C LEU A 46 -0.59 -9.38 12.25
N ASP A 47 0.50 -8.96 12.84
CA ASP A 47 0.81 -9.17 14.25
C ASP A 47 1.19 -7.85 14.93
N GLY A 48 0.20 -7.14 15.49
CA GLY A 48 0.42 -5.85 16.14
C GLY A 48 1.01 -4.80 15.19
N LEU A 49 0.56 -4.78 13.92
CA LEU A 49 1.09 -3.89 12.90
C LEU A 49 0.83 -2.42 13.26
N ASN A 50 1.92 -1.63 13.24
CA ASN A 50 1.90 -0.19 13.37
C ASN A 50 2.51 0.46 12.12
N LEU A 51 1.76 1.38 11.49
CA LEU A 51 2.20 2.12 10.31
C LEU A 51 1.45 3.44 10.21
N ASP A 52 2.17 4.54 10.17
CA ASP A 52 1.63 5.85 9.83
C ASP A 52 2.15 6.29 8.47
N VAL A 53 1.28 6.88 7.64
CA VAL A 53 1.63 7.41 6.30
C VAL A 53 1.23 8.88 6.24
N ALA A 54 2.17 9.74 5.85
CA ALA A 54 1.94 11.17 5.71
C ALA A 54 1.11 11.50 4.45
N PRO A 55 0.37 12.62 4.44
CA PRO A 55 -0.26 13.13 3.22
C PRO A 55 0.78 13.34 2.10
N GLY A 56 0.48 12.84 0.90
CA GLY A 56 1.37 12.93 -0.27
C GLY A 56 2.55 11.95 -0.27
N GLU A 57 2.75 11.20 0.80
CA GLU A 57 3.85 10.24 0.90
C GLU A 57 3.64 9.01 -0.01
N LYS A 58 4.71 8.58 -0.65
CA LYS A 58 4.79 7.37 -1.47
C LYS A 58 5.56 6.30 -0.70
N VAL A 59 4.83 5.30 -0.20
CA VAL A 59 5.40 4.19 0.60
C VAL A 59 5.46 2.92 -0.24
N ALA A 60 6.66 2.37 -0.42
CA ALA A 60 6.83 1.05 -1.01
C ALA A 60 6.94 -0.01 0.10
N ILE A 61 6.15 -1.07 -0.03
CA ILE A 61 6.14 -2.21 0.87
C ILE A 61 6.78 -3.39 0.14
N ILE A 62 7.94 -3.82 0.60
CA ILE A 62 8.72 -4.93 0.05
C ILE A 62 8.84 -6.07 1.08
N GLY A 63 9.19 -7.26 0.64
CA GLY A 63 9.40 -8.40 1.53
C GLY A 63 9.02 -9.74 0.88
N PRO A 64 9.31 -10.86 1.53
CA PRO A 64 9.07 -12.20 0.96
C PRO A 64 7.58 -12.45 0.69
N SER A 65 7.30 -13.36 -0.26
CA SER A 65 5.94 -13.83 -0.52
C SER A 65 5.35 -14.46 0.75
N GLY A 66 4.04 -14.28 0.95
CA GLY A 66 3.33 -14.80 2.13
C GLY A 66 3.61 -14.03 3.45
N SER A 67 4.35 -12.93 3.44
CA SER A 67 4.61 -12.15 4.67
C SER A 67 3.41 -11.32 5.16
N GLY A 68 2.33 -11.18 4.37
CA GLY A 68 1.12 -10.42 4.72
C GLY A 68 0.96 -9.06 4.03
N LYS A 69 1.81 -8.71 3.07
CA LYS A 69 1.78 -7.40 2.36
C LYS A 69 0.43 -7.08 1.71
N SER A 70 -0.09 -8.00 0.90
CA SER A 70 -1.41 -7.82 0.27
C SER A 70 -2.54 -7.80 1.30
N THR A 71 -2.43 -8.56 2.40
CA THR A 71 -3.41 -8.53 3.50
C THR A 71 -3.45 -7.15 4.15
N LEU A 72 -2.31 -6.46 4.32
CA LEU A 72 -2.26 -5.09 4.81
C LEU A 72 -3.10 -4.15 3.92
N LEU A 73 -2.96 -4.22 2.60
CA LEU A 73 -3.77 -3.41 1.68
C LEU A 73 -5.26 -3.82 1.72
N ARG A 74 -5.55 -5.11 1.83
CA ARG A 74 -6.93 -5.64 1.85
C ARG A 74 -7.70 -5.23 3.11
N VAL A 75 -7.06 -5.22 4.28
CA VAL A 75 -7.70 -4.73 5.51
C VAL A 75 -7.91 -3.22 5.47
N LEU A 76 -6.99 -2.46 4.87
CA LEU A 76 -7.15 -1.01 4.66
C LEU A 76 -8.31 -0.71 3.71
N MET A 77 -8.50 -1.53 2.67
CA MET A 77 -9.63 -1.42 1.73
C MET A 77 -10.93 -2.02 2.29
N THR A 78 -10.91 -2.55 3.53
CA THR A 78 -12.05 -3.24 4.16
C THR A 78 -12.59 -4.43 3.37
N LEU A 79 -11.74 -5.05 2.54
CA LEU A 79 -12.04 -6.32 1.89
C LEU A 79 -11.94 -7.49 2.87
N GLU A 80 -11.21 -7.27 3.96
CA GLU A 80 -11.05 -8.18 5.08
C GLU A 80 -11.16 -7.41 6.39
N GLY A 81 -11.81 -8.02 7.40
CA GLY A 81 -11.86 -7.44 8.74
C GLY A 81 -10.57 -7.70 9.52
N ILE A 82 -10.28 -6.90 10.52
CA ILE A 82 -9.20 -7.11 11.49
C ILE A 82 -9.74 -7.75 12.75
N ASP A 83 -8.87 -8.43 13.52
CA ASP A 83 -9.25 -9.07 14.78
C ASP A 83 -8.98 -8.15 15.98
N GLN A 84 -7.94 -7.31 15.90
CA GLN A 84 -7.57 -6.34 16.94
C GLN A 84 -6.96 -5.09 16.31
N GLY A 85 -6.91 -4.01 17.09
CA GLY A 85 -6.31 -2.75 16.70
C GLY A 85 -7.27 -1.78 16.03
N ARG A 86 -6.72 -0.78 15.35
CA ARG A 86 -7.48 0.29 14.71
C ARG A 86 -6.83 0.74 13.42
N ILE A 87 -7.67 1.04 12.42
CA ILE A 87 -7.22 1.64 11.16
C ILE A 87 -7.97 2.96 10.98
N GLU A 88 -7.23 4.01 10.66
CA GLU A 88 -7.77 5.35 10.39
C GLU A 88 -7.33 5.82 9.01
N VAL A 89 -8.23 6.51 8.31
CA VAL A 89 -7.99 7.14 7.01
C VAL A 89 -8.53 8.55 7.03
N ASP A 90 -7.68 9.54 6.79
CA ASP A 90 -8.04 10.95 6.79
C ASP A 90 -8.74 11.36 8.09
N GLY A 91 -8.22 10.89 9.23
CA GLY A 91 -8.77 11.13 10.57
C GLY A 91 -10.06 10.40 10.92
N GLU A 92 -10.62 9.60 10.01
CA GLU A 92 -11.82 8.79 10.25
C GLU A 92 -11.45 7.31 10.40
N SER A 93 -11.93 6.66 11.48
CA SER A 93 -11.64 5.25 11.72
C SER A 93 -12.51 4.34 10.84
N LEU A 94 -11.87 3.30 10.25
CA LEU A 94 -12.57 2.22 9.53
C LEU A 94 -13.24 1.22 10.47
N THR A 95 -12.80 1.15 11.72
CA THR A 95 -13.25 0.13 12.67
C THR A 95 -14.25 0.67 13.70
N HIS A 96 -14.19 1.96 13.99
CA HIS A 96 -15.04 2.61 14.99
C HIS A 96 -15.61 3.93 14.47
N MET A 97 -16.71 4.36 15.02
CA MET A 97 -17.34 5.66 14.71
C MET A 97 -17.75 6.39 15.99
N PRO A 98 -17.80 7.72 15.97
CA PRO A 98 -18.30 8.49 17.10
C PRO A 98 -19.76 8.15 17.43
N GLY A 99 -20.05 7.80 18.67
CA GLY A 99 -21.39 7.63 19.21
C GLY A 99 -21.85 8.89 19.97
N ARG A 100 -23.05 8.83 20.53
CA ARG A 100 -23.56 9.88 21.42
C ARG A 100 -22.67 9.92 22.69
N ASN A 101 -22.45 11.13 23.21
CA ASN A 101 -21.64 11.39 24.41
C ASN A 101 -20.16 10.93 24.33
N GLY A 102 -19.55 10.93 23.14
CA GLY A 102 -18.13 10.58 22.99
C GLY A 102 -17.82 9.08 23.06
N ALA A 103 -18.83 8.22 23.18
CA ALA A 103 -18.62 6.77 23.10
C ALA A 103 -18.08 6.36 21.72
N GLN A 104 -17.20 5.36 21.69
CA GLN A 104 -16.75 4.73 20.45
C GLN A 104 -17.65 3.51 20.15
N LEU A 105 -18.31 3.55 19.01
CA LEU A 105 -19.16 2.46 18.53
C LEU A 105 -18.44 1.71 17.41
N ILE A 106 -18.73 0.43 17.24
CA ILE A 106 -18.28 -0.31 16.05
C ILE A 106 -18.85 0.39 14.81
N ALA A 107 -18.01 0.63 13.82
CA ALA A 107 -18.39 1.30 12.58
C ALA A 107 -19.46 0.50 11.83
N ASN A 108 -20.55 1.16 11.47
CA ASN A 108 -21.58 0.55 10.63
C ASN A 108 -21.17 0.62 9.14
N GLU A 109 -21.82 -0.16 8.31
CA GLU A 109 -21.53 -0.27 6.87
C GLU A 109 -21.58 1.08 6.14
N ARG A 110 -22.51 1.97 6.51
CA ARG A 110 -22.63 3.31 5.91
C ARG A 110 -21.39 4.15 6.21
N HIS A 111 -20.88 4.11 7.44
CA HIS A 111 -19.66 4.82 7.84
C HIS A 111 -18.45 4.23 7.12
N VAL A 112 -18.30 2.91 7.12
CA VAL A 112 -17.21 2.21 6.43
C VAL A 112 -17.16 2.56 4.95
N ARG A 113 -18.32 2.55 4.25
CA ARG A 113 -18.42 2.93 2.82
C ARG A 113 -17.95 4.37 2.59
N LYS A 114 -18.33 5.30 3.47
CA LYS A 114 -17.90 6.71 3.37
C LYS A 114 -16.39 6.84 3.47
N VAL A 115 -15.76 6.17 4.45
CA VAL A 115 -14.31 6.22 4.63
C VAL A 115 -13.59 5.49 3.51
N ARG A 116 -14.07 4.30 3.12
CA ARG A 116 -13.52 3.50 2.02
C ARG A 116 -13.54 4.24 0.68
N ALA A 117 -14.55 5.08 0.42
CA ALA A 117 -14.62 5.89 -0.81
C ALA A 117 -13.45 6.87 -0.98
N LYS A 118 -12.69 7.15 0.10
CA LYS A 118 -11.45 7.96 0.05
C LYS A 118 -10.24 7.17 -0.41
N ILE A 119 -10.37 5.86 -0.63
CA ILE A 119 -9.27 4.95 -0.99
C ILE A 119 -9.54 4.38 -2.37
N GLY A 120 -8.59 4.52 -3.28
CA GLY A 120 -8.57 3.80 -4.55
C GLY A 120 -7.65 2.58 -4.44
N MET A 121 -8.02 1.47 -5.07
CA MET A 121 -7.16 0.27 -5.11
C MET A 121 -7.04 -0.28 -6.52
N VAL A 122 -5.81 -0.59 -6.89
CA VAL A 122 -5.46 -1.28 -8.14
C VAL A 122 -4.88 -2.63 -7.78
N PHE A 123 -5.49 -3.69 -8.30
CA PHE A 123 -5.16 -5.07 -7.99
C PHE A 123 -4.15 -5.66 -8.98
N GLN A 124 -3.49 -6.73 -8.60
CA GLN A 124 -2.64 -7.53 -9.46
C GLN A 124 -3.41 -8.07 -10.68
N SER A 125 -4.62 -8.59 -10.47
CA SER A 125 -5.54 -8.99 -11.55
C SER A 125 -6.45 -7.82 -11.85
N PHE A 126 -6.40 -7.24 -12.99
CA PHE A 126 -7.04 -5.97 -13.41
C PHE A 126 -8.48 -5.76 -12.89
N ASN A 127 -9.24 -6.85 -12.68
CA ASN A 127 -10.59 -6.87 -12.12
C ASN A 127 -11.57 -5.93 -12.83
N LEU A 128 -11.42 -5.77 -14.16
CA LEU A 128 -12.36 -5.01 -14.96
C LEU A 128 -13.68 -5.79 -15.14
N PHE A 129 -14.77 -5.07 -15.26
CA PHE A 129 -16.05 -5.64 -15.63
C PHE A 129 -16.00 -6.07 -17.11
N PRO A 130 -16.04 -7.38 -17.43
CA PRO A 130 -15.77 -7.87 -18.78
C PRO A 130 -16.86 -7.50 -19.80
N HIS A 131 -18.07 -7.20 -19.31
CA HIS A 131 -19.23 -6.80 -20.10
C HIS A 131 -19.36 -5.28 -20.28
N MET A 132 -18.42 -4.50 -19.77
CA MET A 132 -18.36 -3.05 -19.87
C MET A 132 -17.15 -2.61 -20.69
N SER A 133 -17.30 -1.53 -21.48
CA SER A 133 -16.19 -0.91 -22.16
C SER A 133 -15.22 -0.24 -21.20
N ALA A 134 -14.04 0.20 -21.64
CA ALA A 134 -13.08 0.92 -20.83
C ALA A 134 -13.72 2.15 -20.18
N LEU A 135 -14.44 2.95 -20.95
CA LEU A 135 -15.15 4.13 -20.46
C LEU A 135 -16.21 3.78 -19.43
N GLN A 136 -17.03 2.75 -19.67
CA GLN A 136 -18.06 2.28 -18.74
C GLN A 136 -17.45 1.78 -17.43
N ASN A 137 -16.32 1.04 -17.48
CA ASN A 137 -15.60 0.61 -16.27
C ASN A 137 -15.17 1.79 -15.38
N VAL A 138 -14.82 2.93 -15.98
CA VAL A 138 -14.37 4.13 -15.23
C VAL A 138 -15.55 4.94 -14.69
N ILE A 139 -16.68 5.00 -15.42
CA ILE A 139 -17.88 5.77 -15.05
C ILE A 139 -18.68 5.12 -13.92
N GLU A 140 -18.71 3.80 -13.84
CA GLU A 140 -19.66 3.03 -13.04
C GLU A 140 -19.64 3.45 -11.55
N ALA A 141 -18.47 3.43 -10.92
CA ALA A 141 -18.37 3.73 -9.49
C ALA A 141 -18.71 5.21 -9.14
N PRO A 142 -18.24 6.22 -9.86
CA PRO A 142 -18.67 7.62 -9.64
C PRO A 142 -20.18 7.82 -9.69
N VAL A 143 -20.86 7.19 -10.65
CA VAL A 143 -22.32 7.31 -10.78
C VAL A 143 -23.05 6.57 -9.67
N GLN A 144 -22.71 5.30 -9.44
CA GLN A 144 -23.45 4.44 -8.52
C GLN A 144 -23.16 4.72 -7.04
N VAL A 145 -21.91 5.12 -6.72
CA VAL A 145 -21.47 5.28 -5.32
C VAL A 145 -21.48 6.74 -4.89
N LEU A 146 -21.01 7.65 -5.75
CA LEU A 146 -20.93 9.09 -5.43
C LEU A 146 -22.15 9.88 -5.91
N GLY A 147 -23.03 9.30 -6.75
CA GLY A 147 -24.18 9.97 -7.31
C GLY A 147 -23.82 11.08 -8.31
N VAL A 148 -22.65 11.02 -8.94
CA VAL A 148 -22.21 11.98 -9.96
C VAL A 148 -23.11 11.84 -11.18
N LYS A 149 -23.48 12.96 -11.81
CA LYS A 149 -24.30 12.94 -13.02
C LYS A 149 -23.58 12.20 -14.14
N PRO A 150 -24.27 11.33 -14.92
CA PRO A 150 -23.65 10.53 -15.97
C PRO A 150 -22.82 11.32 -16.99
N ALA A 151 -23.25 12.52 -17.36
CA ALA A 151 -22.52 13.39 -18.28
C ALA A 151 -21.18 13.85 -17.69
N GLU A 152 -21.17 14.32 -16.43
CA GLU A 152 -19.96 14.72 -15.72
C GLU A 152 -19.01 13.54 -15.50
N ALA A 153 -19.56 12.36 -15.12
CA ALA A 153 -18.78 11.15 -14.95
C ALA A 153 -18.12 10.70 -16.27
N ARG A 154 -18.83 10.85 -17.42
CA ARG A 154 -18.30 10.53 -18.74
C ARG A 154 -17.15 11.45 -19.15
N GLU A 155 -17.31 12.75 -18.98
CA GLU A 155 -16.26 13.75 -19.25
C GLU A 155 -15.00 13.45 -18.43
N ARG A 156 -15.16 13.29 -17.13
CA ARG A 156 -14.06 12.95 -16.24
C ARG A 156 -13.38 11.60 -16.58
N ALA A 157 -14.17 10.59 -16.95
CA ALA A 157 -13.65 9.29 -17.35
C ALA A 157 -12.83 9.38 -18.66
N ALA A 158 -13.26 10.20 -19.62
CA ALA A 158 -12.51 10.45 -20.85
C ALA A 158 -11.15 11.10 -20.55
N GLU A 159 -11.11 12.17 -19.73
CA GLU A 159 -9.87 12.80 -19.29
C GLU A 159 -8.91 11.82 -18.61
N LEU A 160 -9.43 10.95 -17.73
CA LEU A 160 -8.62 9.96 -17.02
C LEU A 160 -8.07 8.88 -17.97
N LEU A 161 -8.86 8.43 -18.95
CA LEU A 161 -8.40 7.49 -19.95
C LEU A 161 -7.34 8.11 -20.88
N GLU A 162 -7.48 9.39 -21.24
CA GLU A 162 -6.46 10.14 -21.99
C GLU A 162 -5.17 10.26 -21.16
N MET A 163 -5.28 10.61 -19.87
CA MET A 163 -4.16 10.72 -18.93
C MET A 163 -3.34 9.42 -18.86
N VAL A 164 -4.01 8.26 -18.88
CA VAL A 164 -3.32 6.96 -18.87
C VAL A 164 -2.95 6.47 -20.29
N GLY A 165 -3.09 7.30 -21.33
CA GLY A 165 -2.71 7.00 -22.71
C GLY A 165 -3.68 6.08 -23.45
N LEU A 166 -4.96 6.12 -23.10
CA LEU A 166 -6.02 5.28 -23.68
C LEU A 166 -7.16 6.10 -24.33
N GLY A 167 -6.89 7.34 -24.79
CA GLY A 167 -7.88 8.22 -25.41
C GLY A 167 -8.56 7.66 -26.67
N ASN A 168 -7.93 6.72 -27.36
CA ASN A 168 -8.46 6.03 -28.51
C ASN A 168 -9.11 4.67 -28.20
N LYS A 169 -9.32 4.33 -26.89
CA LYS A 169 -9.76 3.01 -26.43
C LYS A 169 -11.07 3.03 -25.62
N PHE A 170 -11.82 4.13 -25.63
CA PHE A 170 -13.00 4.32 -24.78
C PHE A 170 -14.05 3.20 -24.91
N GLU A 171 -14.32 2.78 -26.14
CA GLU A 171 -15.37 1.79 -26.42
C GLU A 171 -14.82 0.34 -26.51
N HIS A 172 -13.51 0.13 -26.24
CA HIS A 172 -12.94 -1.22 -26.22
C HIS A 172 -13.32 -1.95 -24.94
N TYR A 173 -13.66 -3.22 -25.08
CA TYR A 173 -13.91 -4.15 -23.97
C TYR A 173 -12.59 -4.74 -23.45
N PRO A 174 -12.54 -5.24 -22.20
CA PRO A 174 -11.33 -5.84 -21.63
C PRO A 174 -10.67 -6.90 -22.52
N SER A 175 -11.46 -7.75 -23.19
CA SER A 175 -10.96 -8.77 -24.12
C SER A 175 -10.25 -8.21 -25.36
N GLN A 176 -10.41 -6.93 -25.66
CA GLN A 176 -9.79 -6.23 -26.79
C GLN A 176 -8.57 -5.39 -26.37
N LEU A 177 -8.19 -5.45 -25.09
CA LEU A 177 -7.11 -4.66 -24.50
C LEU A 177 -5.96 -5.59 -24.08
N SER A 178 -4.71 -5.14 -24.29
CA SER A 178 -3.55 -5.81 -23.70
C SER A 178 -3.57 -5.76 -22.17
N GLY A 179 -2.81 -6.61 -21.49
CA GLY A 179 -2.72 -6.61 -20.03
C GLY A 179 -2.32 -5.24 -19.46
N GLY A 180 -1.32 -4.58 -20.06
CA GLY A 180 -0.92 -3.23 -19.67
C GLY A 180 -2.01 -2.18 -19.92
N GLN A 181 -2.80 -2.30 -20.99
CA GLN A 181 -3.95 -1.43 -21.25
C GLN A 181 -5.06 -1.67 -20.23
N GLN A 182 -5.37 -2.92 -19.89
CA GLN A 182 -6.35 -3.26 -18.85
C GLN A 182 -5.94 -2.69 -17.49
N GLN A 183 -4.66 -2.77 -17.14
CA GLN A 183 -4.14 -2.21 -15.89
C GLN A 183 -4.26 -0.68 -15.85
N ARG A 184 -4.01 -0.01 -16.98
CA ARG A 184 -4.19 1.44 -17.08
C ARG A 184 -5.66 1.85 -16.99
N VAL A 185 -6.60 1.07 -17.52
CA VAL A 185 -8.04 1.27 -17.25
C VAL A 185 -8.36 1.09 -15.78
N ALA A 186 -7.79 0.08 -15.09
CA ALA A 186 -8.01 -0.12 -13.66
C ALA A 186 -7.48 1.05 -12.82
N ILE A 187 -6.34 1.65 -13.20
CA ILE A 187 -5.81 2.87 -12.59
C ILE A 187 -6.79 4.04 -12.81
N ALA A 188 -7.25 4.29 -14.02
CA ALA A 188 -8.21 5.34 -14.34
C ALA A 188 -9.52 5.17 -13.55
N ARG A 189 -10.02 3.93 -13.45
CA ARG A 189 -11.21 3.59 -12.65
C ARG A 189 -11.04 3.93 -11.16
N ALA A 190 -9.89 3.60 -10.58
CA ALA A 190 -9.62 3.94 -9.19
C ALA A 190 -9.53 5.46 -8.96
N LEU A 191 -8.91 6.21 -9.88
CA LEU A 191 -8.79 7.67 -9.84
C LEU A 191 -10.13 8.40 -10.02
N ALA A 192 -11.09 7.79 -10.74
CA ALA A 192 -12.40 8.39 -10.98
C ALA A 192 -13.18 8.68 -9.69
N MET A 193 -12.91 7.92 -8.63
CA MET A 193 -13.47 8.11 -7.29
C MET A 193 -12.88 9.31 -6.53
N ARG A 194 -11.89 10.02 -7.10
CA ARG A 194 -11.15 11.12 -6.45
C ARG A 194 -10.59 10.73 -5.07
N PRO A 195 -9.83 9.62 -5.00
CA PRO A 195 -9.33 9.11 -3.72
C PRO A 195 -8.28 10.04 -3.13
N LYS A 196 -8.14 10.01 -1.78
CA LYS A 196 -7.04 10.65 -1.06
C LYS A 196 -5.80 9.75 -0.96
N VAL A 197 -6.02 8.44 -1.04
CA VAL A 197 -4.98 7.41 -0.94
C VAL A 197 -5.16 6.39 -2.06
N MET A 198 -4.08 6.07 -2.78
CA MET A 198 -4.05 5.01 -3.78
C MET A 198 -3.25 3.82 -3.30
N LEU A 199 -3.82 2.64 -3.42
CA LEU A 199 -3.21 1.37 -3.09
C LEU A 199 -2.89 0.60 -4.37
N PHE A 200 -1.67 0.06 -4.47
CA PHE A 200 -1.20 -0.72 -5.59
C PHE A 200 -0.73 -2.09 -5.08
N ASP A 201 -1.42 -3.16 -5.44
CA ASP A 201 -1.08 -4.53 -5.04
C ASP A 201 -0.48 -5.29 -6.21
N GLU A 202 0.86 -5.32 -6.27
CA GLU A 202 1.66 -6.06 -7.27
C GLU A 202 1.20 -5.82 -8.73
N VAL A 203 0.90 -4.58 -9.08
CA VAL A 203 0.20 -4.18 -10.32
C VAL A 203 0.92 -4.51 -11.64
N THR A 204 2.15 -4.98 -11.58
CA THR A 204 2.95 -5.39 -12.75
C THR A 204 3.21 -6.90 -12.81
N SER A 205 2.84 -7.67 -11.77
CA SER A 205 3.19 -9.10 -11.66
C SER A 205 2.48 -9.99 -12.71
N ALA A 206 1.36 -9.50 -13.27
CA ALA A 206 0.61 -10.21 -14.32
C ALA A 206 0.91 -9.68 -15.73
N LEU A 207 1.98 -8.89 -15.91
CA LEU A 207 2.33 -8.23 -17.17
C LEU A 207 3.67 -8.74 -17.70
N ASP A 208 3.78 -8.77 -19.02
CA ASP A 208 5.07 -8.94 -19.69
C ASP A 208 6.00 -7.77 -19.35
N PRO A 209 7.34 -8.00 -19.30
CA PRO A 209 8.31 -6.97 -18.93
C PRO A 209 8.21 -5.67 -19.72
N GLU A 210 7.90 -5.77 -21.02
CA GLU A 210 7.75 -4.61 -21.90
C GLU A 210 6.56 -3.71 -21.49
N LEU A 211 5.46 -4.31 -21.03
CA LEU A 211 4.26 -3.60 -20.59
C LEU A 211 4.37 -3.03 -19.17
N CYS A 212 5.28 -3.56 -18.35
CA CYS A 212 5.52 -3.06 -16.99
C CYS A 212 5.93 -1.58 -17.00
N GLY A 213 6.82 -1.21 -17.92
CA GLY A 213 7.33 0.16 -18.04
C GLY A 213 6.23 1.19 -18.28
N GLU A 214 5.24 0.88 -19.13
CA GLU A 214 4.12 1.77 -19.43
C GLU A 214 3.25 2.03 -18.19
N VAL A 215 2.94 0.99 -17.42
CA VAL A 215 2.13 1.10 -16.20
C VAL A 215 2.88 1.86 -15.11
N LEU A 216 4.16 1.55 -14.89
CA LEU A 216 4.99 2.23 -13.90
C LEU A 216 5.19 3.71 -14.23
N ASN A 217 5.30 4.08 -15.52
CA ASN A 217 5.37 5.48 -15.95
C ASN A 217 4.08 6.25 -15.64
N VAL A 218 2.91 5.64 -15.81
CA VAL A 218 1.64 6.24 -15.39
C VAL A 218 1.64 6.49 -13.88
N ILE A 219 2.03 5.50 -13.08
CA ILE A 219 2.09 5.63 -11.61
C ILE A 219 3.09 6.73 -11.20
N ARG A 220 4.26 6.80 -11.86
CA ARG A 220 5.26 7.86 -11.60
C ARG A 220 4.69 9.26 -11.85
N ARG A 221 4.00 9.46 -12.97
CA ARG A 221 3.34 10.73 -13.29
C ARG A 221 2.28 11.11 -12.27
N LEU A 222 1.44 10.17 -11.87
CA LEU A 222 0.43 10.40 -10.83
C LEU A 222 1.05 10.84 -9.51
N GLY A 223 2.15 10.22 -9.09
CA GLY A 223 2.86 10.57 -7.86
C GLY A 223 3.53 11.93 -7.89
N SER A 224 4.05 12.37 -9.06
CA SER A 224 4.75 13.66 -9.20
C SER A 224 3.80 14.83 -9.45
N GLU A 225 2.75 14.63 -10.27
CA GLU A 225 1.88 15.72 -10.73
C GLU A 225 0.72 16.02 -9.77
N HIS A 226 0.26 15.05 -8.98
CA HIS A 226 -0.96 15.17 -8.19
C HIS A 226 -0.78 15.11 -6.66
N ASN A 227 0.47 15.04 -6.17
CA ASN A 227 0.77 14.91 -4.73
C ASN A 227 -0.10 13.88 -3.99
N LEU A 228 -0.36 12.77 -4.66
CA LEU A 228 -1.26 11.71 -4.20
C LEU A 228 -0.54 10.78 -3.23
N THR A 229 -1.14 10.50 -2.08
CA THR A 229 -0.60 9.50 -1.15
C THR A 229 -0.72 8.11 -1.76
N MET A 230 0.37 7.34 -1.74
CA MET A 230 0.42 6.02 -2.37
C MET A 230 1.05 4.97 -1.45
N LEU A 231 0.41 3.82 -1.33
CA LEU A 231 0.99 2.62 -0.75
C LEU A 231 1.10 1.56 -1.84
N MET A 232 2.30 1.05 -2.05
CA MET A 232 2.58 0.10 -3.14
C MET A 232 3.25 -1.16 -2.59
N VAL A 233 2.61 -2.31 -2.77
CA VAL A 233 3.26 -3.61 -2.66
C VAL A 233 3.87 -3.95 -4.01
N THR A 234 5.18 -4.19 -4.06
CA THR A 234 5.88 -4.44 -5.32
C THR A 234 7.09 -5.34 -5.16
N HIS A 235 7.39 -6.08 -6.22
CA HIS A 235 8.65 -6.80 -6.43
C HIS A 235 9.61 -6.05 -7.38
N GLN A 236 9.19 -4.89 -7.91
CA GLN A 236 10.01 -4.04 -8.78
C GLN A 236 10.94 -3.15 -7.93
N MET A 237 12.08 -3.71 -7.49
CA MET A 237 12.97 -3.02 -6.54
C MET A 237 13.57 -1.75 -7.11
N GLY A 238 13.91 -1.73 -8.41
CA GLY A 238 14.42 -0.53 -9.09
C GLY A 238 13.39 0.61 -9.06
N PHE A 239 12.14 0.31 -9.39
CA PHE A 239 11.06 1.30 -9.33
C PHE A 239 10.80 1.79 -7.90
N ALA A 240 10.73 0.89 -6.92
CA ALA A 240 10.53 1.26 -5.52
C ALA A 240 11.66 2.19 -5.02
N ARG A 241 12.92 1.92 -5.42
CA ARG A 241 14.08 2.74 -5.06
C ARG A 241 14.01 4.17 -5.62
N GLU A 242 13.51 4.33 -6.86
CA GLU A 242 13.45 5.63 -7.53
C GLU A 242 12.21 6.44 -7.15
N PHE A 243 11.10 5.75 -6.89
CA PHE A 243 9.79 6.38 -6.77
C PHE A 243 9.37 6.66 -5.33
N ALA A 244 9.72 5.77 -4.39
CA ALA A 244 9.20 5.86 -3.02
C ALA A 244 9.95 6.92 -2.20
N ASP A 245 9.21 7.63 -1.35
CA ASP A 245 9.78 8.49 -0.31
C ASP A 245 10.27 7.64 0.87
N ARG A 246 9.57 6.53 1.16
CA ARG A 246 9.91 5.56 2.20
C ARG A 246 9.70 4.13 1.73
N VAL A 247 10.60 3.26 2.13
CA VAL A 247 10.52 1.81 1.91
C VAL A 247 10.33 1.10 3.23
N CYS A 248 9.33 0.21 3.30
CA CYS A 248 9.02 -0.63 4.45
C CYS A 248 9.32 -2.10 4.08
N PHE A 249 10.29 -2.71 4.75
CA PHE A 249 10.53 -4.13 4.65
C PHE A 249 9.58 -4.88 5.58
N PHE A 250 8.67 -5.65 5.00
CA PHE A 250 7.59 -6.35 5.67
C PHE A 250 7.96 -7.82 5.88
N TYR A 251 7.93 -8.27 7.12
CA TYR A 251 8.30 -9.63 7.49
C TYR A 251 7.47 -10.13 8.68
N LYS A 252 6.92 -11.36 8.58
CA LYS A 252 6.11 -12.00 9.62
C LYS A 252 4.99 -11.11 10.18
N GLY A 253 4.26 -10.45 9.30
CA GLY A 253 3.11 -9.63 9.70
C GLY A 253 3.42 -8.26 10.29
N GLN A 254 4.68 -7.82 10.28
CA GLN A 254 5.15 -6.56 10.85
C GLN A 254 6.06 -5.81 9.88
N ILE A 255 6.22 -4.50 10.11
CA ILE A 255 7.28 -3.71 9.49
C ILE A 255 8.56 -3.97 10.29
N HIS A 256 9.44 -4.78 9.70
CA HIS A 256 10.70 -5.19 10.31
C HIS A 256 11.77 -4.12 10.22
N GLU A 257 11.78 -3.36 9.11
CA GLU A 257 12.68 -2.23 8.91
C GLU A 257 12.01 -1.22 7.97
N GLN A 258 12.23 0.07 8.21
CA GLN A 258 11.77 1.13 7.33
C GLN A 258 12.76 2.29 7.28
N GLY A 259 12.77 3.00 6.16
CA GLY A 259 13.66 4.14 5.96
C GLY A 259 13.54 4.70 4.56
N THR A 260 14.38 5.67 4.23
CA THR A 260 14.51 6.15 2.87
C THR A 260 15.01 5.02 1.94
N PRO A 261 14.75 5.10 0.63
CA PRO A 261 15.29 4.11 -0.31
C PRO A 261 16.80 3.88 -0.14
N ALA A 262 17.59 4.94 0.03
CA ALA A 262 19.04 4.82 0.24
C ALA A 262 19.37 4.02 1.50
N GLN A 263 18.68 4.28 2.62
CA GLN A 263 18.90 3.54 3.87
C GLN A 263 18.61 2.04 3.71
N ILE A 264 17.47 1.70 3.10
CA ILE A 264 17.06 0.30 2.98
C ILE A 264 17.87 -0.47 1.92
N TYR A 265 18.16 0.14 0.76
CA TYR A 265 18.83 -0.58 -0.33
C TYR A 265 20.36 -0.57 -0.22
N GLU A 266 20.97 0.45 0.39
CA GLU A 266 22.41 0.61 0.45
C GLU A 266 23.01 0.25 1.81
N ASN A 267 22.28 0.55 2.90
CA ASN A 267 22.77 0.34 4.26
C ASN A 267 21.67 -0.22 5.20
N PRO A 268 21.04 -1.37 4.88
CA PRO A 268 20.04 -1.98 5.74
C PRO A 268 20.64 -2.39 7.09
N GLN A 269 19.97 -2.03 8.18
CA GLN A 269 20.46 -2.27 9.54
C GLN A 269 20.12 -3.69 10.01
N GLN A 270 18.99 -4.23 9.54
CA GLN A 270 18.53 -5.54 9.95
C GLN A 270 19.14 -6.65 9.07
N GLU A 271 19.62 -7.72 9.71
CA GLU A 271 20.22 -8.88 9.01
C GLU A 271 19.23 -9.51 8.00
N ARG A 272 17.96 -9.61 8.40
CA ARG A 272 16.92 -10.19 7.54
C ARG A 272 16.64 -9.35 6.30
N THR A 273 16.68 -8.03 6.41
CA THR A 273 16.55 -7.12 5.26
C THR A 273 17.74 -7.30 4.31
N ARG A 274 18.97 -7.37 4.83
CA ARG A 274 20.19 -7.63 4.03
C ARG A 274 20.08 -8.93 3.26
N ALA A 275 19.72 -10.03 3.95
CA ALA A 275 19.57 -11.34 3.34
C ALA A 275 18.51 -11.36 2.23
N PHE A 276 17.36 -10.69 2.44
CA PHE A 276 16.32 -10.58 1.42
C PHE A 276 16.81 -9.81 0.19
N LEU A 277 17.44 -8.65 0.39
CA LEU A 277 17.91 -7.81 -0.72
C LEU A 277 19.06 -8.48 -1.49
N SER A 278 19.96 -9.23 -0.84
CA SER A 278 20.98 -10.02 -1.50
C SER A 278 20.37 -11.10 -2.40
N ALA A 279 19.40 -11.86 -1.88
CA ALA A 279 18.71 -12.88 -2.67
C ALA A 279 17.97 -12.29 -3.89
N VAL A 280 17.38 -11.11 -3.75
CA VAL A 280 16.72 -10.42 -4.89
C VAL A 280 17.73 -9.95 -5.93
N ARG A 281 18.93 -9.48 -5.51
CA ARG A 281 20.01 -9.06 -6.45
C ARG A 281 20.60 -10.22 -7.21
N GLU A 282 20.70 -11.41 -6.60
CA GLU A 282 21.22 -12.61 -7.24
C GLU A 282 20.23 -13.24 -8.24
N ALA A 283 18.93 -12.96 -8.08
CA ALA A 283 17.86 -13.48 -8.93
C ALA A 283 17.56 -12.62 -10.16
N ASN A 284 18.09 -11.38 -10.23
CA ASN A 284 17.95 -10.43 -11.34
C ASN A 284 19.29 -10.18 -12.06
#